data_9c8fb48a424850ae3a1af1fbd25a4c4a
#
_entry.id   9c8fb48a424850ae3a1af1fbd25a4c4a
#
_cell.length_a   1.000
_cell.length_b   1.000
_cell.length_c   1.000
_cell.angle_alpha   90.00
_cell.angle_beta   90.00
_cell.angle_gamma   90.00
#
_symmetry.space_group_name_H-M   'P 1'
#
loop_
_entity.id
_entity.type
_entity.pdbx_description
1 polymer ?
#
loop_
_entity_poly.entity_id
_entity_poly.type
_entity_poly.pdbx_seq_one_letter_code
_entity_poly.pdbx_strand_id
1 'polypeptide(L)'
;DIVMTQSHKFMSTSLGDRVNITCKASLAVGTAVAWYQQKPGQSPKLLIYWASTRPTGVPSRFTGSGSGTDFTLTISNVQSEDLTDFFCQQYSSYPLTFGAGTKLELK
;
A
#
# COMPACT_ATOMS: atom_id res chain seq x y z
N ASP A 1 -3.15 14.84 14.44
CA ASP A 1 -2.68 13.58 13.84
C ASP A 1 -2.73 13.67 12.32
N ILE A 2 -1.78 13.01 11.66
CA ILE A 2 -1.80 12.92 10.21
C ILE A 2 -2.77 11.81 9.83
N VAL A 3 -3.75 12.14 8.97
CA VAL A 3 -4.72 11.16 8.50
C VAL A 3 -4.25 10.59 7.17
N MET A 4 -4.20 9.25 7.07
CA MET A 4 -3.86 8.55 5.84
C MET A 4 -5.16 8.01 5.24
N THR A 5 -5.49 8.46 4.03
CA THR A 5 -6.76 8.11 3.38
C THR A 5 -6.51 7.23 2.16
N GLN A 6 -7.08 6.03 2.19
CA GLN A 6 -7.16 5.15 1.02
C GLN A 6 -8.57 5.26 0.48
N SER A 7 -8.71 5.82 -0.73
CA SER A 7 -10.01 6.23 -1.25
C SER A 7 -10.92 5.06 -1.62
N HIS A 8 -10.36 3.87 -1.85
CA HIS A 8 -11.13 2.68 -2.21
C HIS A 8 -10.96 1.59 -1.17
N LYS A 9 -12.05 1.18 -0.54
CA LYS A 9 -12.04 0.04 0.39
C LYS A 9 -11.90 -1.29 -0.35
N PHE A 10 -12.45 -1.35 -1.57
CA PHE A 10 -12.43 -2.55 -2.41
C PHE A 10 -12.05 -2.16 -3.82
N MET A 11 -11.24 -2.98 -4.46
CA MET A 11 -10.89 -2.82 -5.86
C MET A 11 -10.97 -4.19 -6.54
N SER A 12 -11.63 -4.24 -7.69
CA SER A 12 -11.77 -5.47 -8.47
C SER A 12 -10.71 -5.52 -9.56
N THR A 13 -10.13 -6.68 -9.77
CA THR A 13 -9.09 -6.88 -10.76
C THR A 13 -9.16 -8.29 -11.33
N SER A 14 -8.51 -8.51 -12.46
CA SER A 14 -8.32 -9.84 -13.03
C SER A 14 -6.87 -10.25 -12.85
N LEU A 15 -6.62 -11.56 -12.78
CA LEU A 15 -5.24 -12.06 -12.69
C LEU A 15 -4.45 -11.58 -13.92
N GLY A 16 -3.22 -11.17 -13.69
CA GLY A 16 -2.36 -10.63 -14.74
C GLY A 16 -2.46 -9.13 -14.96
N ASP A 17 -3.47 -8.47 -14.40
CA ASP A 17 -3.67 -7.04 -14.55
C ASP A 17 -2.68 -6.23 -13.70
N ARG A 18 -2.63 -4.93 -13.98
CA ARG A 18 -1.92 -3.95 -13.15
C ARG A 18 -2.93 -3.18 -12.32
N VAL A 19 -2.64 -2.99 -11.03
CA VAL A 19 -3.50 -2.27 -10.10
C VAL A 19 -2.69 -1.16 -9.43
N ASN A 20 -3.29 0.02 -9.28
CA ASN A 20 -2.72 1.13 -8.53
C ASN A 20 -3.58 1.37 -7.29
N ILE A 21 -2.98 1.22 -6.10
CA ILE A 21 -3.64 1.50 -4.83
C ILE A 21 -3.11 2.83 -4.33
N THR A 22 -4.00 3.78 -4.09
CA THR A 22 -3.62 5.14 -3.73
C THR A 22 -3.81 5.41 -2.25
N CYS A 23 -2.97 6.29 -1.72
CA CYS A 23 -3.00 6.72 -0.33
C CYS A 23 -2.64 8.20 -0.28
N LYS A 24 -3.44 8.97 0.48
CA LYS A 24 -3.22 10.40 0.60
C LYS A 24 -3.04 10.78 2.07
N ALA A 25 -1.98 11.55 2.35
CA ALA A 25 -1.74 12.07 3.69
C ALA A 25 -2.36 13.45 3.84
N SER A 26 -2.91 13.74 5.03
CA SER A 26 -3.53 15.04 5.31
C SER A 26 -2.51 16.17 5.43
N LEU A 27 -1.25 15.83 5.71
CA LEU A 27 -0.12 16.78 5.75
C LEU A 27 1.05 16.13 5.01
N ALA A 28 2.00 16.96 4.58
CA ALA A 28 3.18 16.45 3.89
C ALA A 28 4.01 15.56 4.83
N VAL A 29 4.37 14.37 4.36
CA VAL A 29 5.15 13.39 5.12
C VAL A 29 6.47 13.04 4.41
N GLY A 30 6.85 13.81 3.40
CA GLY A 30 8.07 13.55 2.62
C GLY A 30 7.96 12.21 1.91
N THR A 31 8.89 11.30 2.20
CA THR A 31 8.86 9.93 1.68
C THR A 31 8.70 8.90 2.80
N ALA A 32 8.34 9.34 4.00
CA ALA A 32 8.24 8.46 5.17
C ALA A 32 6.92 7.69 5.18
N VAL A 33 6.72 6.87 4.16
CA VAL A 33 5.51 6.05 3.97
C VAL A 33 5.92 4.61 3.69
N ALA A 34 5.20 3.69 4.32
CA ALA A 34 5.35 2.26 4.11
C ALA A 34 4.04 1.66 3.62
N TRP A 35 4.15 0.52 2.92
CA TRP A 35 3.01 -0.26 2.47
C TRP A 35 3.10 -1.66 3.04
N TYR A 36 1.97 -2.18 3.50
CA TYR A 36 1.86 -3.51 4.09
C TYR A 36 0.80 -4.32 3.38
N GLN A 37 1.02 -5.62 3.34
CA GLN A 37 0.05 -6.60 2.89
C GLN A 37 -0.38 -7.44 4.10
N GLN A 38 -1.67 -7.65 4.27
CA GLN A 38 -2.17 -8.50 5.34
C GLN A 38 -3.11 -9.57 4.79
N LYS A 39 -2.70 -10.83 4.96
CA LYS A 39 -3.54 -11.98 4.62
C LYS A 39 -4.41 -12.32 5.81
N PRO A 40 -5.60 -12.92 5.59
CA PRO A 40 -6.50 -13.28 6.69
C PRO A 40 -5.80 -14.15 7.75
N GLY A 41 -5.95 -13.77 9.01
CA GLY A 41 -5.37 -14.50 10.13
C GLY A 41 -3.87 -14.39 10.29
N GLN A 42 -3.22 -13.53 9.52
CA GLN A 42 -1.77 -13.33 9.57
C GLN A 42 -1.42 -11.91 9.96
N SER A 43 -0.19 -11.72 10.41
CA SER A 43 0.35 -10.38 10.69
C SER A 43 0.65 -9.66 9.37
N PRO A 44 0.59 -8.32 9.37
CA PRO A 44 0.96 -7.54 8.19
C PRO A 44 2.42 -7.80 7.79
N LYS A 45 2.66 -7.85 6.48
CA LYS A 45 3.98 -8.01 5.89
C LYS A 45 4.39 -6.72 5.21
N LEU A 46 5.60 -6.24 5.49
CA LEU A 46 6.12 -5.03 4.86
C LEU A 46 6.44 -5.29 3.40
N LEU A 47 5.89 -4.48 2.51
CA LEU A 47 6.14 -4.56 1.07
C LEU A 47 7.08 -3.47 0.59
N ILE A 48 6.88 -2.24 1.06
CA ILE A 48 7.60 -1.05 0.61
C ILE A 48 7.88 -0.16 1.82
N TYR A 49 9.05 0.48 1.87
CA TYR A 49 9.34 1.54 2.82
C TYR A 49 10.04 2.69 2.11
N TRP A 50 10.12 3.84 2.76
CA TRP A 50 10.60 5.09 2.13
C TRP A 50 9.91 5.34 0.79
N ALA A 51 8.60 5.08 0.75
CA ALA A 51 7.72 5.26 -0.39
C ALA A 51 8.02 4.36 -1.60
N SER A 52 9.28 4.00 -1.86
CA SER A 52 9.65 3.29 -3.09
C SER A 52 10.69 2.18 -2.91
N THR A 53 11.19 1.95 -1.69
CA THR A 53 12.21 0.93 -1.45
C THR A 53 11.56 -0.40 -1.12
N ARG A 54 11.96 -1.45 -1.84
CA ARG A 54 11.44 -2.79 -1.66
C ARG A 54 12.41 -3.63 -0.83
N PRO A 55 11.96 -4.21 0.32
CA PRO A 55 12.82 -5.10 1.09
C PRO A 55 13.23 -6.34 0.30
N THR A 56 14.36 -6.93 0.66
CA THR A 56 14.80 -8.20 0.08
C THR A 56 13.72 -9.26 0.29
N GLY A 57 13.42 -10.02 -0.75
CA GLY A 57 12.40 -11.07 -0.69
C GLY A 57 11.02 -10.67 -1.14
N VAL A 58 10.77 -9.36 -1.31
CA VAL A 58 9.49 -8.89 -1.86
C VAL A 58 9.56 -8.95 -3.38
N PRO A 59 8.56 -9.55 -4.05
CA PRO A 59 8.58 -9.66 -5.51
C PRO A 59 8.66 -8.32 -6.22
N SER A 60 9.36 -8.30 -7.36
CA SER A 60 9.55 -7.06 -8.14
C SER A 60 8.27 -6.51 -8.74
N ARG A 61 7.19 -7.29 -8.75
CA ARG A 61 5.90 -6.80 -9.26
C ARG A 61 5.24 -5.76 -8.35
N PHE A 62 5.74 -5.61 -7.11
CA PHE A 62 5.31 -4.55 -6.20
C PHE A 62 6.24 -3.36 -6.33
N THR A 63 5.70 -2.20 -6.66
CA THR A 63 6.46 -0.96 -6.73
C THR A 63 5.71 0.14 -5.99
N GLY A 64 6.47 1.03 -5.35
CA GLY A 64 5.89 2.18 -4.67
C GLY A 64 6.38 3.47 -5.28
N SER A 65 5.57 4.50 -5.23
CA SER A 65 5.91 5.83 -5.73
C SER A 65 5.19 6.91 -4.94
N GLY A 66 5.68 8.13 -5.08
CA GLY A 66 5.06 9.30 -4.49
C GLY A 66 5.95 10.00 -3.47
N SER A 67 5.56 11.21 -3.13
CA SER A 67 6.20 12.03 -2.10
C SER A 67 5.23 13.13 -1.68
N GLY A 68 5.49 13.72 -0.51
CA GLY A 68 4.63 14.78 0.00
C GLY A 68 3.35 14.23 0.57
N THR A 69 2.25 14.28 -0.17
CA THR A 69 0.94 13.84 0.31
C THR A 69 0.34 12.69 -0.50
N ASP A 70 0.83 12.44 -1.70
CA ASP A 70 0.21 11.44 -2.59
C ASP A 70 1.14 10.26 -2.83
N PHE A 71 0.66 9.05 -2.56
CA PHE A 71 1.45 7.83 -2.66
C PHE A 71 0.66 6.75 -3.38
N THR A 72 1.38 5.90 -4.11
CA THR A 72 0.76 4.83 -4.90
C THR A 72 1.55 3.54 -4.74
N LEU A 73 0.85 2.46 -4.45
CA LEU A 73 1.38 1.10 -4.56
C LEU A 73 0.88 0.51 -5.87
N THR A 74 1.81 0.10 -6.73
CA THR A 74 1.48 -0.52 -8.01
C THR A 74 1.80 -1.99 -7.94
N ILE A 75 0.81 -2.82 -8.28
CA ILE A 75 0.98 -4.27 -8.36
C ILE A 75 0.83 -4.63 -9.83
N SER A 76 1.92 -5.08 -10.44
CA SER A 76 1.92 -5.53 -11.84
C SER A 76 1.68 -7.04 -11.86
N ASN A 77 1.00 -7.52 -12.91
CA ASN A 77 0.78 -8.96 -13.09
C ASN A 77 0.20 -9.60 -11.82
N VAL A 78 -0.97 -9.12 -11.40
CA VAL A 78 -1.64 -9.57 -10.17
C VAL A 78 -1.78 -11.08 -10.14
N GLN A 79 -1.38 -11.68 -9.01
CA GLN A 79 -1.47 -13.10 -8.75
C GLN A 79 -2.61 -13.37 -7.76
N SER A 80 -3.07 -14.62 -7.69
CA SER A 80 -4.16 -14.96 -6.76
C SER A 80 -3.78 -14.67 -5.29
N GLU A 81 -2.50 -14.82 -4.95
CA GLU A 81 -2.00 -14.53 -3.59
C GLU A 81 -2.02 -13.03 -3.26
N ASP A 82 -2.20 -12.16 -4.25
CA ASP A 82 -2.30 -10.72 -4.04
C ASP A 82 -3.73 -10.25 -3.74
N LEU A 83 -4.70 -11.14 -3.77
CA LEU A 83 -6.10 -10.82 -3.48
C LEU A 83 -6.31 -10.76 -1.96
N THR A 84 -5.75 -9.72 -1.36
CA THR A 84 -5.67 -9.52 0.10
C THR A 84 -5.82 -8.04 0.41
N ASP A 85 -5.61 -7.67 1.67
CA ASP A 85 -5.68 -6.30 2.14
C ASP A 85 -4.31 -5.63 2.06
N PHE A 86 -4.32 -4.36 1.65
CA PHE A 86 -3.11 -3.53 1.57
C PHE A 86 -3.32 -2.24 2.34
N PHE A 87 -2.32 -1.84 3.14
CA PHE A 87 -2.38 -0.65 4.00
C PHE A 87 -1.18 0.25 3.75
N CYS A 88 -1.41 1.56 3.73
CA CYS A 88 -0.34 2.54 3.79
C CYS A 88 -0.15 3.01 5.24
N GLN A 89 1.04 3.50 5.56
CA GLN A 89 1.38 4.01 6.89
C GLN A 89 2.36 5.15 6.74
N GLN A 90 2.15 6.25 7.48
CA GLN A 90 3.18 7.28 7.60
C GLN A 90 3.97 7.08 8.89
N TYR A 91 5.27 7.36 8.83
CA TYR A 91 6.12 7.37 10.02
C TYR A 91 6.97 8.63 10.08
N SER A 92 6.47 9.70 9.49
CA SER A 92 7.11 11.01 9.53
C SER A 92 7.00 11.64 10.91
N SER A 93 5.88 11.45 11.59
CA SER A 93 5.69 12.01 12.93
C SER A 93 4.73 11.13 13.74
N TYR A 94 4.84 11.23 15.07
CA TYR A 94 3.97 10.52 15.99
C TYR A 94 2.67 11.30 16.20
N PRO A 95 1.56 10.61 16.43
CA PRO A 95 1.46 9.16 16.41
C PRO A 95 1.54 8.61 15.00
N LEU A 96 2.12 7.39 14.86
CA LEU A 96 2.13 6.70 13.57
C LEU A 96 0.69 6.36 13.20
N THR A 97 0.34 6.60 11.94
CA THR A 97 -1.03 6.39 11.48
C THR A 97 -1.07 5.57 10.21
N PHE A 98 -2.14 4.80 10.05
CA PHE A 98 -2.35 3.88 8.93
C PHE A 98 -3.58 4.31 8.12
N GLY A 99 -3.58 3.97 6.84
CA GLY A 99 -4.81 3.99 6.04
C GLY A 99 -5.76 2.88 6.49
N ALA A 100 -7.01 2.99 6.09
CA ALA A 100 -8.04 2.02 6.48
C ALA A 100 -7.96 0.70 5.70
N GLY A 101 -7.17 0.67 4.64
CA GLY A 101 -6.96 -0.53 3.84
C GLY A 101 -7.74 -0.55 2.54
N THR A 102 -7.19 -1.27 1.58
CA THR A 102 -7.84 -1.57 0.30
C THR A 102 -7.74 -3.06 0.06
N LYS A 103 -8.87 -3.70 -0.17
CA LYS A 103 -8.93 -5.14 -0.45
C LYS A 103 -9.02 -5.36 -1.95
N LEU A 104 -8.13 -6.18 -2.49
CA LEU A 104 -8.22 -6.61 -3.89
C LEU A 104 -9.12 -7.82 -3.98
N GLU A 105 -10.03 -7.79 -4.95
CA GLU A 105 -10.98 -8.86 -5.21
C GLU A 105 -10.93 -9.23 -6.69
N LEU A 106 -11.20 -10.48 -6.98
CA LEU A 106 -11.30 -10.98 -8.35
C LEU A 106 -12.61 -10.49 -8.96
N LYS A 107 -12.54 -10.01 -10.20
CA LYS A 107 -13.74 -9.65 -10.96
C LYS A 107 -14.65 -10.84 -11.21
#